data_1b701babe264b7efc65e675fc2ecaeab
#
_entry.id   1b701babe264b7efc65e675fc2ecaeab
#
_cell.length_a   1.000
_cell.length_b   1.000
_cell.length_c   1.000
_cell.angle_alpha   90.00
_cell.angle_beta   90.00
_cell.angle_gamma   90.00
#
_symmetry.space_group_name_H-M   'P 1'
#
loop_
_entity.id
_entity.type
_entity.pdbx_description
1 polymer ?
#
loop_
_entity_poly.entity_id
_entity_poly.type
_entity_poly.pdbx_seq_one_letter_code
_entity_poly.pdbx_strand_id
1 'polypeptide(L)'
;MATTRRAEATWSGDLIGGNGKVTAATTRVFADLPTTWKARTEEADGVTSPEELLAAAHASCFSMAISNNLAKAGTPPTRVSVAVEVTADKTDSGWTVQRAHITVSGVVPGATQESFQEAAEGAKDGCPISKAIKGNVELS
;
A
#
# COMPACT_ATOMS: atom_id res chain seq x y z
N MET A 1 8.12 -22.07 2.95
CA MET A 1 6.67 -22.35 3.09
C MET A 1 5.90 -21.21 2.44
N ALA A 2 4.98 -21.52 1.52
CA ALA A 2 4.13 -20.52 0.88
C ALA A 2 2.93 -20.19 1.78
N THR A 3 2.50 -18.93 1.77
CA THR A 3 1.26 -18.49 2.41
C THR A 3 0.34 -17.89 1.36
N THR A 4 -0.94 -18.22 1.44
CA THR A 4 -1.98 -17.70 0.53
C THR A 4 -2.99 -16.90 1.33
N ARG A 5 -3.36 -15.74 0.79
CA ARG A 5 -4.44 -14.90 1.32
C ARG A 5 -5.41 -14.61 0.19
N ARG A 6 -6.69 -14.55 0.51
CA ARG A 6 -7.77 -14.41 -0.47
C ARG A 6 -8.62 -13.19 -0.14
N ALA A 7 -8.96 -12.44 -1.16
CA ALA A 7 -10.00 -11.43 -1.14
C ALA A 7 -10.97 -11.68 -2.29
N GLU A 8 -12.17 -11.16 -2.16
CA GLU A 8 -13.25 -11.29 -3.13
C GLU A 8 -13.86 -9.93 -3.39
N ALA A 9 -14.34 -9.71 -4.60
CA ALA A 9 -15.13 -8.54 -4.93
C ALA A 9 -16.30 -8.92 -5.83
N THR A 10 -17.39 -8.18 -5.71
CA THR A 10 -18.53 -8.24 -6.62
C THR A 10 -18.77 -6.86 -7.20
N TRP A 11 -19.28 -6.80 -8.41
CA TRP A 11 -19.72 -5.57 -9.06
C TRP A 11 -21.08 -5.80 -9.69
N SER A 12 -21.98 -4.85 -9.54
CA SER A 12 -23.32 -4.87 -10.11
C SER A 12 -23.55 -3.62 -10.95
N GLY A 13 -24.06 -3.80 -12.16
CA GLY A 13 -24.34 -2.71 -13.11
C GLY A 13 -23.16 -2.37 -14.01
N ASP A 14 -23.28 -1.27 -14.74
CA ASP A 14 -22.20 -0.73 -15.58
C ASP A 14 -21.11 -0.06 -14.75
N LEU A 15 -20.06 0.43 -15.41
CA LEU A 15 -18.93 1.04 -14.70
C LEU A 15 -19.30 2.33 -13.98
N ILE A 16 -20.05 3.18 -14.61
CA ILE A 16 -20.34 4.54 -14.11
C ILE A 16 -21.44 4.53 -13.06
N GLY A 17 -22.54 3.84 -13.35
CA GLY A 17 -23.74 3.80 -12.47
C GLY A 17 -23.75 2.63 -11.51
N GLY A 18 -22.86 1.67 -11.67
CA GLY A 18 -22.79 0.47 -10.84
C GLY A 18 -22.13 0.69 -9.49
N ASN A 19 -22.10 -0.36 -8.72
CA ASN A 19 -21.43 -0.38 -7.41
C ASN A 19 -20.86 -1.77 -7.12
N GLY A 20 -19.86 -1.79 -6.26
CA GLY A 20 -19.20 -3.01 -5.86
C GLY A 20 -19.05 -3.14 -4.36
N LYS A 21 -18.56 -4.29 -3.96
CA LYS A 21 -18.20 -4.63 -2.59
C LYS A 21 -16.93 -5.46 -2.59
N VAL A 22 -16.05 -5.22 -1.62
CA VAL A 22 -14.82 -5.99 -1.44
C VAL A 22 -14.75 -6.57 -0.03
N THR A 23 -14.27 -7.80 0.05
CA THR A 23 -14.18 -8.56 1.31
C THR A 23 -12.81 -9.22 1.42
N ALA A 24 -12.18 -9.11 2.60
CA ALA A 24 -11.00 -9.90 2.96
C ALA A 24 -11.43 -11.32 3.32
N ALA A 25 -11.48 -12.21 2.33
CA ALA A 25 -12.12 -13.53 2.47
C ALA A 25 -11.38 -14.46 3.44
N THR A 26 -10.05 -14.35 3.58
CA THR A 26 -9.27 -15.18 4.49
C THR A 26 -9.56 -14.88 5.96
N THR A 27 -9.55 -13.62 6.33
CA THR A 27 -9.63 -13.19 7.75
C THR A 27 -10.99 -12.63 8.13
N ARG A 28 -11.74 -12.13 7.15
CA ARG A 28 -12.96 -11.35 7.31
C ARG A 28 -12.79 -10.10 8.20
N VAL A 29 -11.58 -9.60 8.29
CA VAL A 29 -11.24 -8.37 9.04
C VAL A 29 -12.01 -7.16 8.52
N PHE A 30 -12.38 -7.18 7.23
CA PHE A 30 -13.43 -6.35 6.65
C PHE A 30 -14.27 -7.20 5.69
N ALA A 31 -15.53 -6.84 5.55
CA ALA A 31 -16.47 -7.50 4.66
C ALA A 31 -17.42 -6.45 4.05
N ASP A 32 -17.76 -6.65 2.78
CA ASP A 32 -18.73 -5.84 2.06
C ASP A 32 -18.41 -4.32 2.06
N LEU A 33 -17.12 -3.96 2.07
CA LEU A 33 -16.72 -2.57 1.89
C LEU A 33 -17.20 -2.07 0.53
N PRO A 34 -17.99 -0.97 0.48
CA PRO A 34 -18.49 -0.45 -0.77
C PRO A 34 -17.36 0.10 -1.66
N THR A 35 -17.53 -0.06 -2.95
CA THR A 35 -16.66 0.54 -3.97
C THR A 35 -17.52 1.12 -5.09
N THR A 36 -17.12 2.27 -5.62
CA THR A 36 -17.79 2.92 -6.75
C THR A 36 -16.77 3.51 -7.70
N TRP A 37 -17.14 3.67 -8.96
CA TRP A 37 -16.27 4.35 -9.93
C TRP A 37 -16.01 5.81 -9.53
N LYS A 38 -17.03 6.48 -9.04
CA LYS A 38 -16.94 7.88 -8.58
C LYS A 38 -15.92 8.04 -7.45
N ALA A 39 -15.99 7.20 -6.42
CA ALA A 39 -15.04 7.25 -5.30
C ALA A 39 -13.59 6.96 -5.72
N ARG A 40 -13.40 6.23 -6.81
CA ARG A 40 -12.09 5.94 -7.39
C ARG A 40 -11.51 7.11 -8.18
N THR A 41 -12.34 7.87 -8.89
CA THR A 41 -11.89 8.87 -9.88
C THR A 41 -12.16 10.31 -9.48
N GLU A 42 -12.98 10.53 -8.47
CA GLU A 42 -13.36 11.85 -7.96
C GLU A 42 -13.09 11.93 -6.45
N GLU A 43 -14.04 12.38 -5.67
CA GLU A 43 -13.95 12.43 -4.21
C GLU A 43 -14.34 11.08 -3.59
N ALA A 44 -13.54 10.61 -2.65
CA ALA A 44 -13.74 9.32 -1.98
C ALA A 44 -15.07 9.25 -1.20
N ASP A 45 -15.46 10.34 -0.54
CA ASP A 45 -16.73 10.48 0.18
C ASP A 45 -17.03 9.29 1.13
N GLY A 46 -16.00 8.84 1.86
CA GLY A 46 -16.12 7.72 2.80
C GLY A 46 -16.16 6.32 2.16
N VAL A 47 -15.92 6.23 0.86
CA VAL A 47 -15.88 4.97 0.11
C VAL A 47 -14.45 4.66 -0.31
N THR A 48 -13.97 3.45 -0.03
CA THR A 48 -12.61 3.03 -0.40
C THR A 48 -12.45 2.80 -1.91
N SER A 49 -11.20 2.64 -2.33
CA SER A 49 -10.83 2.38 -3.72
C SER A 49 -9.75 1.30 -3.82
N PRO A 50 -9.56 0.69 -4.99
CA PRO A 50 -8.42 -0.21 -5.22
C PRO A 50 -7.07 0.43 -4.92
N GLU A 51 -6.91 1.71 -5.22
CA GLU A 51 -5.69 2.48 -4.96
C GLU A 51 -5.42 2.65 -3.46
N GLU A 52 -6.45 2.94 -2.66
CA GLU A 52 -6.33 3.02 -1.20
C GLU A 52 -6.02 1.65 -0.57
N LEU A 53 -6.63 0.58 -1.05
CA LEU A 53 -6.34 -0.78 -0.61
C LEU A 53 -4.91 -1.20 -0.95
N LEU A 54 -4.41 -0.83 -2.12
CA LEU A 54 -3.01 -1.03 -2.51
C LEU A 54 -2.07 -0.21 -1.61
N ALA A 55 -2.39 1.03 -1.34
CA ALA A 55 -1.64 1.89 -0.43
C ALA A 55 -1.56 1.30 0.99
N ALA A 56 -2.68 0.78 1.50
CA ALA A 56 -2.74 0.13 2.81
C ALA A 56 -1.87 -1.13 2.86
N ALA A 57 -1.94 -1.98 1.84
CA ALA A 57 -1.09 -3.16 1.72
C ALA A 57 0.40 -2.78 1.67
N HIS A 58 0.75 -1.75 0.90
CA HIS A 58 2.13 -1.29 0.73
C HIS A 58 2.67 -0.67 2.04
N ALA A 59 1.91 0.20 2.68
CA ALA A 59 2.30 0.81 3.96
C ALA A 59 2.56 -0.25 5.05
N SER A 60 1.67 -1.22 5.17
CA SER A 60 1.82 -2.33 6.10
C SER A 60 3.09 -3.16 5.82
N CYS A 61 3.30 -3.57 4.59
CA CYS A 61 4.47 -4.35 4.20
C CYS A 61 5.78 -3.57 4.40
N PHE A 62 5.80 -2.30 4.00
CA PHE A 62 6.97 -1.45 4.12
C PHE A 62 7.35 -1.21 5.59
N SER A 63 6.38 -1.00 6.47
CA SER A 63 6.64 -0.81 7.91
C SER A 63 7.34 -2.02 8.54
N MET A 64 6.96 -3.23 8.14
CA MET A 64 7.65 -4.46 8.58
C MET A 64 9.06 -4.56 8.00
N ALA A 65 9.24 -4.21 6.73
CA ALA A 65 10.53 -4.28 6.06
C ALA A 65 11.55 -3.31 6.68
N ILE A 66 11.18 -2.05 6.91
CA ILE A 66 12.08 -1.08 7.54
C ILE A 66 12.39 -1.45 9.00
N SER A 67 11.39 -1.93 9.75
CA SER A 67 11.60 -2.40 11.12
C SER A 67 12.64 -3.53 11.18
N ASN A 68 12.53 -4.49 10.25
CA ASN A 68 13.49 -5.59 10.14
C ASN A 68 14.91 -5.10 9.78
N ASN A 69 15.03 -4.13 8.86
CA ASN A 69 16.32 -3.57 8.47
C ASN A 69 17.00 -2.83 9.63
N LEU A 70 16.24 -2.02 10.36
CA LEU A 70 16.73 -1.31 11.54
C LEU A 70 17.15 -2.28 12.65
N ALA A 71 16.38 -3.33 12.90
CA ALA A 71 16.72 -4.35 13.89
C ALA A 71 18.00 -5.10 13.51
N LYS A 72 18.19 -5.47 12.24
CA LYS A 72 19.42 -6.11 11.74
C LYS A 72 20.63 -5.19 11.84
N ALA A 73 20.44 -3.88 11.73
CA ALA A 73 21.50 -2.89 11.94
C ALA A 73 21.82 -2.63 13.43
N GLY A 74 21.15 -3.30 14.35
CA GLY A 74 21.36 -3.17 15.78
C GLY A 74 20.57 -2.03 16.45
N THR A 75 19.68 -1.38 15.72
CA THR A 75 18.85 -0.27 16.19
C THR A 75 17.35 -0.57 15.97
N PRO A 76 16.78 -1.53 16.72
CA PRO A 76 15.36 -1.84 16.56
C PRO A 76 14.50 -0.61 16.92
N PRO A 77 13.48 -0.30 16.11
CA PRO A 77 12.65 0.87 16.34
C PRO A 77 11.71 0.68 17.53
N THR A 78 11.47 1.75 18.28
CA THR A 78 10.33 1.81 19.20
C THR A 78 9.03 1.89 18.39
N ARG A 79 9.06 2.68 17.31
CA ARG A 79 7.92 2.85 16.40
C ARG A 79 8.40 3.35 15.04
N VAL A 80 7.78 2.87 14.00
CA VAL A 80 7.83 3.47 12.66
C VAL A 80 6.41 3.80 12.21
N SER A 81 6.26 4.91 11.51
CA SER A 81 5.02 5.33 10.88
C SER A 81 5.25 5.46 9.39
N VAL A 82 4.41 4.82 8.61
CA VAL A 82 4.51 4.79 7.15
C VAL A 82 3.20 5.24 6.55
N ALA A 83 3.27 6.21 5.66
CA ALA A 83 2.17 6.60 4.79
C ALA A 83 2.56 6.29 3.35
N VAL A 84 1.61 5.80 2.57
CA VAL A 84 1.78 5.57 1.13
C VAL A 84 0.65 6.24 0.39
N GLU A 85 1.01 7.05 -0.60
CA GLU A 85 0.06 7.70 -1.51
C GLU A 85 0.19 7.03 -2.88
N VAL A 86 -0.88 6.39 -3.33
CA VAL A 86 -0.96 5.78 -4.65
C VAL A 86 -1.69 6.74 -5.59
N THR A 87 -1.02 7.10 -6.67
CA THR A 87 -1.58 7.96 -7.72
C THR A 87 -1.92 7.13 -8.93
N ALA A 88 -3.16 7.22 -9.38
CA ALA A 88 -3.64 6.67 -10.63
C ALA A 88 -4.21 7.79 -11.51
N ASP A 89 -4.02 7.68 -12.82
CA ASP A 89 -4.51 8.65 -13.78
C ASP A 89 -4.85 7.96 -15.11
N LYS A 90 -5.60 8.68 -15.94
CA LYS A 90 -5.93 8.23 -17.28
C LYS A 90 -4.74 8.48 -18.22
N THR A 91 -4.25 7.43 -18.83
CA THR A 91 -3.20 7.44 -19.84
C THR A 91 -3.76 6.97 -21.19
N ASP A 92 -2.91 6.93 -22.22
CA ASP A 92 -3.27 6.38 -23.52
C ASP A 92 -3.66 4.89 -23.44
N SER A 93 -3.15 4.17 -22.42
CA SER A 93 -3.49 2.77 -22.15
C SER A 93 -4.68 2.59 -21.20
N GLY A 94 -5.35 3.68 -20.79
CA GLY A 94 -6.47 3.67 -19.87
C GLY A 94 -6.11 4.12 -18.44
N TRP A 95 -6.95 3.79 -17.48
CA TRP A 95 -6.74 4.12 -16.06
C TRP A 95 -5.54 3.32 -15.52
N THR A 96 -4.51 4.02 -15.06
CA THR A 96 -3.21 3.41 -14.75
C THR A 96 -2.69 3.91 -13.41
N VAL A 97 -2.25 2.99 -12.54
CA VAL A 97 -1.49 3.32 -11.33
C VAL A 97 -0.08 3.73 -11.76
N GLN A 98 0.28 4.96 -11.50
CA GLN A 98 1.54 5.56 -11.97
C GLN A 98 2.61 5.64 -10.91
N ARG A 99 2.24 5.97 -9.68
CA ARG A 99 3.20 6.27 -8.61
C ARG A 99 2.70 5.75 -7.25
N ALA A 100 3.64 5.30 -6.43
CA ALA A 100 3.47 5.09 -5.00
C ALA A 100 4.54 5.91 -4.26
N HIS A 101 4.12 6.95 -3.57
CA HIS A 101 4.98 7.81 -2.75
C HIS A 101 4.92 7.37 -1.30
N ILE A 102 6.09 7.10 -0.72
CA ILE A 102 6.23 6.54 0.63
C ILE A 102 6.84 7.58 1.54
N THR A 103 6.15 7.93 2.61
CA THR A 103 6.65 8.80 3.67
C THR A 103 6.85 7.99 4.94
N VAL A 104 8.05 8.07 5.52
CA VAL A 104 8.44 7.29 6.70
C VAL A 104 8.97 8.20 7.79
N SER A 105 8.54 7.96 9.01
CA SER A 105 9.10 8.56 10.21
C SER A 105 9.20 7.50 11.32
N GLY A 106 10.01 7.76 12.34
CA GLY A 106 10.14 6.79 13.42
C GLY A 106 10.82 7.33 14.67
N VAL A 107 10.65 6.56 15.75
CA VAL A 107 11.41 6.70 17.00
C VAL A 107 12.33 5.48 17.08
N VAL A 108 13.63 5.70 16.83
CA VAL A 108 14.62 4.63 16.69
C VAL A 108 15.84 4.96 17.56
N PRO A 109 15.86 4.52 18.82
CA PRO A 109 16.97 4.76 19.73
C PRO A 109 18.30 4.24 19.14
N GLY A 110 19.33 5.07 19.14
CA GLY A 110 20.65 4.72 18.65
C GLY A 110 20.86 4.86 17.14
N ALA A 111 19.82 5.10 16.36
CA ALA A 111 19.94 5.35 14.92
C ALA A 111 20.29 6.82 14.63
N THR A 112 21.06 7.03 13.57
CA THR A 112 21.28 8.35 12.96
C THR A 112 20.27 8.58 11.84
N GLN A 113 20.13 9.83 11.41
CA GLN A 113 19.29 10.13 10.23
C GLN A 113 19.77 9.35 8.99
N GLU A 114 21.09 9.24 8.81
CA GLU A 114 21.70 8.50 7.71
C GLU A 114 21.36 7.01 7.77
N SER A 115 21.56 6.36 8.92
CA SER A 115 21.26 4.91 9.07
C SER A 115 19.76 4.62 8.94
N PHE A 116 18.91 5.54 9.36
CA PHE A 116 17.47 5.44 9.14
C PHE A 116 17.12 5.52 7.65
N GLN A 117 17.72 6.45 6.93
CA GLN A 117 17.52 6.59 5.49
C GLN A 117 18.00 5.36 4.71
N GLU A 118 19.16 4.80 5.06
CA GLU A 118 19.67 3.56 4.47
C GLU A 118 18.70 2.39 4.70
N ALA A 119 18.15 2.29 5.91
CA ALA A 119 17.16 1.26 6.22
C ALA A 119 15.87 1.43 5.41
N ALA A 120 15.43 2.66 5.19
CA ALA A 120 14.26 2.98 4.37
C ALA A 120 14.49 2.65 2.88
N GLU A 121 15.64 3.03 2.32
CA GLU A 121 16.00 2.69 0.93
C GLU A 121 16.11 1.17 0.74
N GLY A 122 16.70 0.46 1.68
CA GLY A 122 16.74 -1.00 1.67
C GLY A 122 15.35 -1.65 1.77
N ALA A 123 14.43 -1.02 2.52
CA ALA A 123 13.05 -1.50 2.60
C ALA A 123 12.28 -1.30 1.28
N LYS A 124 12.57 -0.23 0.55
CA LYS A 124 12.02 0.01 -0.79
C LYS A 124 12.38 -1.11 -1.78
N ASP A 125 13.58 -1.66 -1.68
CA ASP A 125 14.00 -2.79 -2.50
C ASP A 125 13.58 -4.16 -1.93
N GLY A 126 13.47 -4.28 -0.63
CA GLY A 126 13.22 -5.55 0.07
C GLY A 126 11.74 -5.89 0.32
N CYS A 127 10.88 -4.88 0.43
CA CYS A 127 9.45 -5.08 0.69
C CYS A 127 8.79 -5.88 -0.45
N PRO A 128 8.11 -7.01 -0.16
CA PRO A 128 7.45 -7.82 -1.19
C PRO A 128 6.44 -7.06 -2.05
N ILE A 129 5.70 -6.11 -1.49
CA ILE A 129 4.75 -5.29 -2.26
C ILE A 129 5.51 -4.32 -3.17
N SER A 130 6.57 -3.65 -2.69
CA SER A 130 7.44 -2.83 -3.55
C SER A 130 7.98 -3.64 -4.72
N LYS A 131 8.47 -4.86 -4.47
CA LYS A 131 8.95 -5.76 -5.53
C LYS A 131 7.86 -6.11 -6.54
N ALA A 132 6.63 -6.32 -6.08
CA ALA A 132 5.51 -6.70 -6.95
C ALA A 132 5.14 -5.59 -7.96
N ILE A 133 5.30 -4.31 -7.58
CA ILE A 133 4.94 -3.17 -8.42
C ILE A 133 6.15 -2.48 -9.07
N LYS A 134 7.37 -2.83 -8.68
CA LYS A 134 8.61 -2.27 -9.23
C LYS A 134 8.70 -2.45 -10.74
N GLY A 135 9.14 -1.39 -11.42
CA GLY A 135 9.26 -1.37 -12.89
C GLY A 135 7.96 -1.04 -13.61
N ASN A 136 6.83 -1.09 -12.94
CA ASN A 136 5.51 -0.75 -13.47
C ASN A 136 4.91 0.51 -12.82
N VAL A 137 5.26 0.73 -11.57
CA VAL A 137 4.84 1.88 -10.76
C VAL A 137 6.08 2.61 -10.28
N GLU A 138 6.12 3.94 -10.42
CA GLU A 138 7.19 4.77 -9.88
C GLU A 138 7.14 4.74 -8.34
N LEU A 139 8.23 4.29 -7.71
CA LEU A 139 8.39 4.29 -6.26
C LEU A 139 9.25 5.46 -5.81
N SER A 140 8.77 6.28 -4.91
CA SER A 140 9.51 7.43 -4.36
C SER A 140 9.40 7.53 -2.84
#